data_b888e7a986ea7c1967e0e99050db73a7
#
_entry.id   b888e7a986ea7c1967e0e99050db73a7
#
_cell.length_a   1.000
_cell.length_b   1.000
_cell.length_c   1.000
_cell.angle_alpha   90.00
_cell.angle_beta   90.00
_cell.angle_gamma   90.00
#
_symmetry.space_group_name_H-M   'P 1'
#
loop_
_entity.id
_entity.type
_entity.pdbx_description
1 polymer ?
#
loop_
_entity_poly.entity_id
_entity_poly.type
_entity_poly.pdbx_seq_one_letter_code
_entity_poly.pdbx_strand_id
1 'polypeptide(L)'
;NVNIPANSTEKEVKVYSGRHYNTDRSVYKKFAEETGIKVRLIEAAGISLIERLKREGKNSQADLILLVDAARITNAAKAGLLQRIESSNLENDVPVGLKDPNKEWYALTRRVRVMVANPKVVDVSKINDYTDLADPSLKGKVCLRNRKSPYNQSLVANQILNKGESETKAWLSGMISNVS
;
A
#
# COMPACT_ATOMS: atom_id res chain seq x y z
N ASN A 1 56.23 7.10 -2.94
CA ASN A 1 55.04 7.04 -2.15
C ASN A 1 53.84 7.33 -3.01
N VAL A 2 53.20 6.27 -3.54
CA VAL A 2 51.94 6.37 -4.28
C VAL A 2 50.86 6.40 -3.24
N ASN A 3 50.19 7.55 -3.07
CA ASN A 3 49.00 7.67 -2.23
C ASN A 3 47.85 6.98 -2.97
N ILE A 4 47.50 5.77 -2.56
CA ILE A 4 46.28 5.09 -2.96
C ILE A 4 45.15 5.80 -2.17
N PRO A 5 44.18 6.44 -2.83
CA PRO A 5 43.05 7.02 -2.10
C PRO A 5 42.29 5.90 -1.42
N ALA A 6 42.06 6.07 -0.12
CA ALA A 6 41.19 5.17 0.66
C ALA A 6 39.86 5.04 -0.09
N ASN A 7 39.54 3.82 -0.48
CA ASN A 7 38.30 3.45 -1.14
C ASN A 7 37.17 3.75 -0.14
N SER A 8 36.60 4.96 -0.21
CA SER A 8 35.38 5.28 0.54
C SER A 8 34.29 4.42 -0.06
N THR A 9 33.97 3.30 0.58
CA THR A 9 32.76 2.53 0.26
C THR A 9 31.60 3.47 0.42
N GLU A 10 31.09 3.95 -0.71
CA GLU A 10 29.94 4.85 -0.77
C GLU A 10 28.79 4.18 0.00
N LYS A 11 28.34 4.78 1.08
CA LYS A 11 27.23 4.24 1.87
C LYS A 11 25.97 4.28 1.01
N GLU A 12 25.31 3.15 0.84
CA GLU A 12 24.05 3.10 0.10
C GLU A 12 22.98 2.32 0.87
N VAL A 13 21.72 2.67 0.65
CA VAL A 13 20.53 1.93 1.07
C VAL A 13 19.74 1.49 -0.16
N LYS A 14 19.42 0.21 -0.24
CA LYS A 14 18.68 -0.40 -1.36
C LYS A 14 17.22 -0.52 -1.01
N VAL A 15 16.37 0.17 -1.78
CA VAL A 15 14.92 0.23 -1.57
C VAL A 15 14.20 -0.50 -2.69
N TYR A 16 13.48 -1.57 -2.34
CA TYR A 16 12.54 -2.24 -3.23
C TYR A 16 11.19 -1.57 -3.13
N SER A 17 10.74 -0.88 -4.17
CA SER A 17 9.52 -0.06 -4.14
C SER A 17 8.45 -0.55 -5.11
N GLY A 18 7.28 -0.88 -4.56
CA GLY A 18 6.04 -1.06 -5.30
C GLY A 18 5.29 0.25 -5.58
N ARG A 19 5.93 1.40 -5.36
CA ARG A 19 5.39 2.74 -5.54
C ARG A 19 6.14 3.44 -6.66
N HIS A 20 5.45 4.35 -7.38
CA HIS A 20 6.00 5.05 -8.55
C HIS A 20 5.72 6.56 -8.49
N TYR A 21 5.64 7.14 -7.28
CA TYR A 21 5.30 8.55 -7.13
C TYR A 21 6.55 9.44 -7.17
N ASN A 22 6.48 10.54 -7.90
CA ASN A 22 7.57 11.52 -7.94
C ASN A 22 7.86 12.14 -6.57
N THR A 23 6.83 12.24 -5.71
CA THR A 23 6.98 12.70 -4.32
C THR A 23 7.92 11.81 -3.50
N ASP A 24 7.89 10.50 -3.73
CA ASP A 24 8.79 9.57 -3.04
C ASP A 24 10.25 9.84 -3.45
N ARG A 25 10.51 10.15 -4.73
CA ARG A 25 11.86 10.48 -5.23
C ARG A 25 12.43 11.74 -4.57
N SER A 26 11.58 12.73 -4.28
CA SER A 26 11.99 13.94 -3.55
C SER A 26 12.44 13.63 -2.13
N VAL A 27 11.76 12.68 -1.45
CA VAL A 27 12.15 12.23 -0.10
C VAL A 27 13.50 11.52 -0.14
N TYR A 28 13.72 10.62 -1.10
CA TYR A 28 15.00 9.91 -1.24
C TYR A 28 16.15 10.87 -1.54
N LYS A 29 15.90 11.87 -2.39
CA LYS A 29 16.92 12.90 -2.71
C LYS A 29 17.29 13.69 -1.45
N LYS A 30 16.29 14.17 -0.71
CA LYS A 30 16.50 14.90 0.54
C LYS A 30 17.28 14.07 1.56
N PHE A 31 16.92 12.80 1.74
CA PHE A 31 17.64 11.89 2.61
C PHE A 31 19.11 11.76 2.20
N ALA A 32 19.39 11.59 0.92
CA ALA A 32 20.76 11.47 0.44
C ALA A 32 21.56 12.78 0.65
N GLU A 33 20.94 13.93 0.46
CA GLU A 33 21.55 15.25 0.70
C GLU A 33 21.86 15.48 2.18
N GLU A 34 20.99 15.07 3.09
CA GLU A 34 21.15 15.26 4.53
C GLU A 34 22.11 14.27 5.19
N THR A 35 22.20 13.05 4.67
CA THR A 35 22.96 11.96 5.32
C THR A 35 24.23 11.54 4.59
N GLY A 36 24.39 11.94 3.33
CA GLY A 36 25.44 11.43 2.46
C GLY A 36 25.27 9.95 2.06
N ILE A 37 24.10 9.34 2.37
CA ILE A 37 23.79 7.94 2.05
C ILE A 37 23.00 7.88 0.75
N LYS A 38 23.54 7.19 -0.25
CA LYS A 38 22.87 7.03 -1.55
C LYS A 38 21.66 6.09 -1.47
N VAL A 39 20.56 6.50 -2.07
CA VAL A 39 19.40 5.62 -2.20
C VAL A 39 19.40 4.94 -3.56
N ARG A 40 19.49 3.60 -3.55
CA ARG A 40 19.37 2.77 -4.74
C ARG A 40 17.97 2.19 -4.84
N LEU A 41 17.18 2.73 -5.76
CA LEU A 41 15.78 2.37 -5.92
C LEU A 41 15.60 1.27 -6.98
N ILE A 42 14.87 0.22 -6.63
CA ILE A 42 14.43 -0.84 -7.53
C ILE A 42 12.92 -0.86 -7.52
N GLU A 43 12.30 -0.46 -8.63
CA GLU A 43 10.86 -0.34 -8.78
C GLU A 43 10.29 -1.52 -9.56
N ALA A 44 9.25 -2.16 -9.02
CA ALA A 44 8.49 -3.21 -9.68
C ALA A 44 7.09 -3.35 -9.04
N ALA A 45 6.24 -4.19 -9.63
CA ALA A 45 4.97 -4.53 -8.99
C ALA A 45 5.19 -5.17 -7.61
N GLY A 46 4.42 -4.76 -6.60
CA GLY A 46 4.62 -5.21 -5.22
C GLY A 46 4.60 -6.73 -5.05
N ILE A 47 3.79 -7.45 -5.83
CA ILE A 47 3.77 -8.92 -5.83
C ILE A 47 5.12 -9.47 -6.33
N SER A 48 5.66 -8.91 -7.41
CA SER A 48 6.95 -9.33 -7.97
C SER A 48 8.10 -9.08 -7.01
N LEU A 49 8.05 -7.99 -6.23
CA LEU A 49 9.05 -7.70 -5.21
C LEU A 49 8.99 -8.70 -4.05
N ILE A 50 7.81 -9.09 -3.61
CA ILE A 50 7.64 -10.12 -2.57
C ILE A 50 8.19 -11.46 -3.05
N GLU A 51 7.86 -11.88 -4.27
CA GLU A 51 8.39 -13.11 -4.84
C GLU A 51 9.91 -13.06 -5.06
N ARG A 52 10.44 -11.90 -5.37
CA ARG A 52 11.87 -11.68 -5.45
C ARG A 52 12.53 -11.85 -4.07
N LEU A 53 12.00 -11.22 -3.03
CA LEU A 53 12.50 -11.39 -1.66
C LEU A 53 12.48 -12.85 -1.20
N LYS A 54 11.41 -13.59 -1.50
CA LYS A 54 11.32 -15.03 -1.19
C LYS A 54 12.44 -15.83 -1.86
N ARG A 55 12.75 -15.55 -3.13
CA ARG A 55 13.82 -16.25 -3.87
C ARG A 55 15.21 -15.85 -3.38
N GLU A 56 15.43 -14.59 -3.08
CA GLU A 56 16.70 -14.08 -2.55
C GLU A 56 16.96 -14.59 -1.12
N GLY A 57 15.90 -14.76 -0.32
CA GLY A 57 15.98 -15.24 1.04
C GLY A 57 16.99 -14.43 1.87
N LYS A 58 17.87 -15.12 2.59
CA LYS A 58 18.94 -14.49 3.41
C LYS A 58 19.98 -13.73 2.59
N ASN A 59 20.04 -13.94 1.29
CA ASN A 59 20.97 -13.25 0.39
C ASN A 59 20.34 -11.99 -0.26
N SER A 60 19.14 -11.59 0.18
CA SER A 60 18.51 -10.39 -0.32
C SER A 60 19.40 -9.18 -0.11
N GLN A 61 19.46 -8.34 -1.13
CA GLN A 61 20.18 -7.08 -1.06
C GLN A 61 19.27 -5.90 -0.69
N ALA A 62 17.98 -6.14 -0.45
CA ALA A 62 17.05 -5.11 -0.05
C ALA A 62 17.25 -4.76 1.42
N ASP A 63 17.50 -3.48 1.70
CA ASP A 63 17.49 -2.95 3.06
C ASP A 63 16.06 -2.55 3.47
N LEU A 64 15.27 -2.04 2.51
CA LEU A 64 13.89 -1.62 2.73
C LEU A 64 12.99 -2.14 1.61
N ILE A 65 11.74 -2.45 1.97
CA ILE A 65 10.67 -2.68 1.02
C ILE A 65 9.51 -1.71 1.26
N LEU A 66 9.07 -1.02 0.22
CA LEU A 66 7.90 -0.16 0.21
C LEU A 66 6.79 -0.80 -0.61
N LEU A 67 5.70 -1.13 0.04
CA LEU A 67 4.54 -1.74 -0.60
C LEU A 67 3.33 -0.82 -0.53
N VAL A 68 2.46 -0.96 -1.50
CA VAL A 68 1.15 -0.32 -1.48
C VAL A 68 0.16 -1.29 -0.87
N ASP A 69 -0.58 -0.80 0.15
CA ASP A 69 -1.63 -1.54 0.85
C ASP A 69 -1.14 -2.43 2.00
N ALA A 70 -1.85 -2.33 3.14
CA ALA A 70 -1.53 -3.05 4.37
C ALA A 70 -1.56 -4.57 4.20
N ALA A 71 -2.46 -5.11 3.36
CA ALA A 71 -2.55 -6.54 3.13
C ALA A 71 -1.26 -7.16 2.57
N ARG A 72 -0.57 -6.43 1.68
CA ARG A 72 0.68 -6.92 1.07
C ARG A 72 1.82 -6.94 2.07
N ILE A 73 1.97 -5.88 2.86
CA ILE A 73 3.06 -5.82 3.85
C ILE A 73 2.83 -6.83 4.99
N THR A 74 1.58 -7.00 5.42
CA THR A 74 1.22 -8.03 6.41
C THR A 74 1.49 -9.44 5.89
N ASN A 75 1.25 -9.72 4.61
CA ASN A 75 1.60 -11.00 4.01
C ASN A 75 3.11 -11.21 3.94
N ALA A 76 3.89 -10.16 3.68
CA ALA A 76 5.35 -10.23 3.72
C ALA A 76 5.86 -10.53 5.14
N ALA A 77 5.31 -9.88 6.15
CA ALA A 77 5.61 -10.16 7.57
C ALA A 77 5.27 -11.60 7.94
N LYS A 78 4.05 -12.08 7.62
CA LYS A 78 3.64 -13.47 7.86
C LYS A 78 4.53 -14.51 7.16
N ALA A 79 5.14 -14.14 6.05
CA ALA A 79 6.08 -14.99 5.33
C ALA A 79 7.52 -14.92 5.89
N GLY A 80 7.75 -14.18 6.97
CA GLY A 80 9.07 -14.03 7.61
C GLY A 80 10.09 -13.28 6.75
N LEU A 81 9.61 -12.37 5.88
CA LEU A 81 10.47 -11.60 4.97
C LEU A 81 10.94 -10.28 5.55
N LEU A 82 10.40 -9.90 6.70
CA LEU A 82 10.69 -8.64 7.36
C LEU A 82 11.42 -8.90 8.67
N GLN A 83 12.11 -7.88 9.16
CA GLN A 83 12.76 -7.92 10.47
C GLN A 83 12.24 -6.80 11.36
N ARG A 84 12.29 -7.00 12.65
CA ARG A 84 11.93 -6.01 13.65
C ARG A 84 12.84 -4.79 13.59
N ILE A 85 12.25 -3.60 13.72
CA ILE A 85 12.93 -2.31 13.76
C ILE A 85 12.64 -1.62 15.09
N GLU A 86 13.67 -1.27 15.82
CA GLU A 86 13.57 -0.44 17.03
C GLU A 86 13.86 1.03 16.65
N SER A 87 12.82 1.86 16.66
CA SER A 87 12.90 3.29 16.37
C SER A 87 11.89 4.07 17.19
N SER A 88 12.37 4.90 18.10
CA SER A 88 11.51 5.77 18.92
C SER A 88 10.69 6.73 18.06
N ASN A 89 11.26 7.26 16.97
CA ASN A 89 10.55 8.16 16.07
C ASN A 89 9.36 7.44 15.41
N LEU A 90 9.57 6.23 14.86
CA LEU A 90 8.48 5.45 14.25
C LEU A 90 7.41 5.06 15.29
N GLU A 91 7.83 4.73 16.50
CA GLU A 91 6.89 4.39 17.57
C GLU A 91 6.01 5.58 17.99
N ASN A 92 6.57 6.77 18.04
CA ASN A 92 5.88 7.98 18.45
C ASN A 92 5.03 8.59 17.30
N ASP A 93 5.55 8.58 16.08
CA ASP A 93 4.96 9.30 14.95
C ASP A 93 3.90 8.48 14.22
N VAL A 94 3.97 7.12 14.27
CA VAL A 94 3.02 6.26 13.58
C VAL A 94 1.94 5.77 14.54
N PRO A 95 0.65 6.07 14.28
CA PRO A 95 -0.46 5.62 15.12
C PRO A 95 -0.49 4.09 15.29
N VAL A 96 -0.95 3.62 16.45
CA VAL A 96 -0.99 2.19 16.80
C VAL A 96 -1.70 1.32 15.75
N GLY A 97 -2.80 1.79 15.18
CA GLY A 97 -3.52 1.04 14.13
C GLY A 97 -2.84 1.05 12.74
N LEU A 98 -1.70 1.73 12.59
CA LEU A 98 -0.99 1.89 11.32
C LEU A 98 0.44 1.33 11.38
N LYS A 99 0.75 0.52 12.38
CA LYS A 99 2.02 -0.18 12.54
C LYS A 99 1.80 -1.63 12.99
N ASP A 100 2.77 -2.45 12.71
CA ASP A 100 2.75 -3.86 13.12
C ASP A 100 3.00 -4.01 14.64
N PRO A 101 2.22 -4.85 15.33
CA PRO A 101 2.47 -5.14 16.76
C PRO A 101 3.87 -5.68 17.04
N ASN A 102 4.46 -6.42 16.09
CA ASN A 102 5.81 -6.98 16.20
C ASN A 102 6.89 -6.00 15.73
N LYS A 103 6.51 -4.78 15.31
CA LYS A 103 7.42 -3.73 14.81
C LYS A 103 8.17 -4.09 13.53
N GLU A 104 7.59 -4.93 12.69
CA GLU A 104 8.19 -5.35 11.42
C GLU A 104 7.86 -4.42 10.26
N TRP A 105 6.77 -3.63 10.38
CA TRP A 105 6.41 -2.62 9.37
C TRP A 105 5.68 -1.43 9.97
N TYR A 106 5.74 -0.31 9.26
CA TYR A 106 5.11 0.97 9.62
C TYR A 106 4.48 1.60 8.38
N ALA A 107 3.27 2.14 8.51
CA ALA A 107 2.62 2.88 7.43
C ALA A 107 3.13 4.33 7.40
N LEU A 108 3.69 4.75 6.27
CA LEU A 108 4.18 6.12 6.08
C LEU A 108 3.12 7.06 5.54
N THR A 109 2.13 6.54 4.83
CA THR A 109 1.04 7.32 4.23
C THR A 109 -0.26 6.53 4.26
N ARG A 110 -1.38 7.24 4.26
CA ARG A 110 -2.71 6.64 4.10
C ARG A 110 -3.46 7.30 2.95
N ARG A 111 -4.34 6.55 2.33
CA ARG A 111 -5.26 7.04 1.30
C ARG A 111 -6.68 6.77 1.73
N VAL A 112 -7.55 7.72 1.44
CA VAL A 112 -8.98 7.56 1.66
C VAL A 112 -9.61 7.14 0.35
N ARG A 113 -10.46 6.12 0.38
CA ARG A 113 -11.32 5.77 -0.73
C ARG A 113 -12.56 6.63 -0.65
N VAL A 114 -12.89 7.26 -1.77
CA VAL A 114 -14.07 8.11 -1.89
C VAL A 114 -14.92 7.65 -3.07
N MET A 115 -16.21 7.90 -2.99
CA MET A 115 -17.11 7.81 -4.13
C MET A 115 -17.04 9.13 -4.89
N VAL A 116 -16.95 9.05 -6.21
CA VAL A 116 -17.00 10.21 -7.11
C VAL A 116 -18.17 10.01 -8.04
N ALA A 117 -19.08 10.98 -8.09
CA ALA A 117 -20.27 10.92 -8.91
C ALA A 117 -20.37 12.13 -9.84
N ASN A 118 -20.90 11.91 -11.03
CA ASN A 118 -21.25 12.99 -11.96
C ASN A 118 -22.71 13.43 -11.70
N PRO A 119 -22.95 14.64 -11.18
CA PRO A 119 -24.31 15.10 -10.86
C PRO A 119 -25.23 15.27 -12.09
N LYS A 120 -24.66 15.26 -13.29
CA LYS A 120 -25.45 15.27 -14.53
C LYS A 120 -25.99 13.88 -14.91
N VAL A 121 -25.49 12.81 -14.28
CA VAL A 121 -25.83 11.41 -14.60
C VAL A 121 -26.62 10.75 -13.49
N VAL A 122 -26.29 11.10 -12.24
CA VAL A 122 -26.91 10.51 -11.06
C VAL A 122 -27.34 11.58 -10.06
N ASP A 123 -28.39 11.31 -9.31
CA ASP A 123 -28.82 12.13 -8.20
C ASP A 123 -27.88 11.88 -7.00
N VAL A 124 -26.94 12.80 -6.79
CA VAL A 124 -25.91 12.67 -5.75
C VAL A 124 -26.48 12.74 -4.33
N SER A 125 -27.68 13.32 -4.16
CA SER A 125 -28.32 13.40 -2.83
C SER A 125 -28.73 12.03 -2.29
N LYS A 126 -28.82 11.02 -3.16
CA LYS A 126 -29.17 9.63 -2.84
C LYS A 126 -27.94 8.74 -2.59
N ILE A 127 -26.73 9.28 -2.69
CA ILE A 127 -25.48 8.50 -2.54
C ILE A 127 -24.74 9.04 -1.33
N ASN A 128 -25.00 8.45 -0.17
CA ASN A 128 -24.44 8.86 1.12
C ASN A 128 -23.32 7.91 1.58
N ASP A 129 -23.49 6.62 1.34
CA ASP A 129 -22.48 5.62 1.66
C ASP A 129 -22.34 4.53 0.58
N TYR A 130 -21.44 3.58 0.81
CA TYR A 130 -21.19 2.49 -0.13
C TYR A 130 -22.39 1.56 -0.33
N THR A 131 -23.34 1.50 0.61
CA THR A 131 -24.51 0.63 0.49
C THR A 131 -25.47 1.11 -0.61
N ASP A 132 -25.52 2.42 -0.82
CA ASP A 132 -26.35 3.03 -1.85
C ASP A 132 -25.94 2.63 -3.28
N LEU A 133 -24.71 2.16 -3.46
CA LEU A 133 -24.24 1.66 -4.76
C LEU A 133 -24.98 0.41 -5.24
N ALA A 134 -25.73 -0.26 -4.37
CA ALA A 134 -26.58 -1.39 -4.72
C ALA A 134 -27.99 -0.98 -5.18
N ASP A 135 -28.34 0.32 -5.11
CA ASP A 135 -29.65 0.81 -5.56
C ASP A 135 -29.85 0.57 -7.07
N PRO A 136 -30.95 -0.09 -7.49
CA PRO A 136 -31.22 -0.39 -8.90
C PRO A 136 -31.28 0.84 -9.82
N SER A 137 -31.54 2.04 -9.29
CA SER A 137 -31.51 3.29 -10.07
C SER A 137 -30.14 3.64 -10.63
N LEU A 138 -29.09 3.01 -10.10
CA LEU A 138 -27.70 3.16 -10.53
C LEU A 138 -27.30 2.13 -11.59
N LYS A 139 -28.23 1.35 -12.14
CA LYS A 139 -27.93 0.33 -13.17
C LYS A 139 -27.19 0.94 -14.36
N GLY A 140 -26.03 0.34 -14.68
CA GLY A 140 -25.15 0.80 -15.75
C GLY A 140 -24.42 2.12 -15.46
N LYS A 141 -24.41 2.59 -14.21
CA LYS A 141 -23.79 3.88 -13.83
C LYS A 141 -22.67 3.73 -12.79
N VAL A 142 -22.42 2.52 -12.31
CA VAL A 142 -21.37 2.25 -11.33
C VAL A 142 -20.11 1.77 -12.06
N CYS A 143 -18.98 2.43 -11.80
CA CYS A 143 -17.68 2.05 -12.31
C CYS A 143 -16.78 1.57 -11.17
N LEU A 144 -16.27 0.35 -11.27
CA LEU A 144 -15.42 -0.26 -10.26
C LEU A 144 -14.14 -0.81 -10.87
N ARG A 145 -13.09 -0.92 -10.08
CA ARG A 145 -11.91 -1.71 -10.45
C ARG A 145 -12.28 -3.20 -10.44
N ASN A 146 -11.45 -4.00 -11.10
CA ASN A 146 -11.65 -5.45 -11.11
C ASN A 146 -11.50 -6.09 -9.70
N ARG A 147 -12.01 -7.31 -9.54
CA ARG A 147 -11.99 -8.07 -8.27
C ARG A 147 -10.60 -8.37 -7.70
N LYS A 148 -9.56 -8.34 -8.55
CA LYS A 148 -8.17 -8.57 -8.11
C LYS A 148 -7.54 -7.33 -7.49
N SER A 149 -8.22 -6.18 -7.56
CA SER A 149 -7.75 -4.94 -6.97
C SER A 149 -7.75 -5.05 -5.44
N PRO A 150 -6.62 -4.83 -4.76
CA PRO A 150 -6.57 -4.83 -3.30
C PRO A 150 -7.52 -3.78 -2.69
N TYR A 151 -7.80 -2.72 -3.43
CA TYR A 151 -8.75 -1.69 -2.98
C TYR A 151 -10.18 -2.21 -2.88
N ASN A 152 -10.64 -3.00 -3.86
CA ASN A 152 -11.97 -3.61 -3.80
C ASN A 152 -12.03 -4.71 -2.74
N GLN A 153 -10.96 -5.50 -2.62
CA GLN A 153 -10.87 -6.52 -1.57
C GLN A 153 -10.94 -5.90 -0.18
N SER A 154 -10.23 -4.80 0.07
CA SER A 154 -10.30 -4.07 1.34
C SER A 154 -11.67 -3.47 1.59
N LEU A 155 -12.36 -2.96 0.56
CA LEU A 155 -13.72 -2.46 0.69
C LEU A 155 -14.69 -3.57 1.12
N VAL A 156 -14.65 -4.71 0.44
CA VAL A 156 -15.49 -5.85 0.78
C VAL A 156 -15.18 -6.38 2.19
N ALA A 157 -13.90 -6.52 2.53
CA ALA A 157 -13.50 -6.93 3.88
C ALA A 157 -14.04 -5.97 4.96
N ASN A 158 -13.99 -4.67 4.71
CA ASN A 158 -14.55 -3.67 5.63
C ASN A 158 -16.07 -3.80 5.77
N GLN A 159 -16.78 -4.08 4.69
CA GLN A 159 -18.23 -4.32 4.77
C GLN A 159 -18.54 -5.59 5.56
N ILE A 160 -17.78 -6.67 5.38
CA ILE A 160 -17.94 -7.91 6.15
C ILE A 160 -17.74 -7.65 7.65
N LEU A 161 -16.71 -6.89 8.02
CA LEU A 161 -16.44 -6.56 9.42
C LEU A 161 -17.56 -5.74 10.06
N ASN A 162 -18.18 -4.83 9.31
CA ASN A 162 -19.18 -3.92 9.85
C ASN A 162 -20.63 -4.45 9.76
N LYS A 163 -20.93 -5.28 8.75
CA LYS A 163 -22.29 -5.71 8.41
C LYS A 163 -22.49 -7.23 8.39
N GLY A 164 -21.41 -7.99 8.48
CA GLY A 164 -21.42 -9.44 8.33
C GLY A 164 -21.44 -9.92 6.87
N GLU A 165 -21.22 -11.21 6.70
CA GLU A 165 -21.07 -11.81 5.35
C GLU A 165 -22.36 -11.79 4.54
N SER A 166 -23.50 -12.10 5.16
CA SER A 166 -24.79 -12.21 4.46
C SER A 166 -25.22 -10.88 3.84
N GLU A 167 -25.21 -9.81 4.65
CA GLU A 167 -25.56 -8.46 4.19
C GLU A 167 -24.57 -7.96 3.15
N THR A 168 -23.27 -8.18 3.37
CA THR A 168 -22.23 -7.81 2.40
C THR A 168 -22.39 -8.53 1.07
N LYS A 169 -22.79 -9.82 1.08
CA LYS A 169 -23.04 -10.59 -0.13
C LYS A 169 -24.22 -10.03 -0.92
N ALA A 170 -25.33 -9.69 -0.24
CA ALA A 170 -26.50 -9.08 -0.86
C ALA A 170 -26.14 -7.72 -1.48
N TRP A 171 -25.48 -6.85 -0.72
CA TRP A 171 -24.98 -5.57 -1.20
C TRP A 171 -24.05 -5.71 -2.41
N LEU A 172 -23.08 -6.61 -2.35
CA LEU A 172 -22.11 -6.82 -3.42
C LEU A 172 -22.81 -7.28 -4.71
N SER A 173 -23.81 -8.15 -4.60
CA SER A 173 -24.60 -8.62 -5.75
C SER A 173 -25.37 -7.47 -6.39
N GLY A 174 -26.03 -6.62 -5.59
CA GLY A 174 -26.73 -5.43 -6.09
C GLY A 174 -25.77 -4.44 -6.75
N MET A 175 -24.65 -4.13 -6.10
CA MET A 175 -23.65 -3.22 -6.65
C MET A 175 -23.05 -3.74 -7.98
N ILE A 176 -22.74 -5.03 -8.08
CA ILE A 176 -22.22 -5.64 -9.32
C ILE A 176 -23.24 -5.57 -10.45
N SER A 177 -24.53 -5.74 -10.14
CA SER A 177 -25.61 -5.60 -11.13
C SER A 177 -25.73 -4.18 -11.71
N ASN A 178 -25.16 -3.19 -11.03
CA ASN A 178 -25.17 -1.78 -11.44
C ASN A 178 -23.88 -1.37 -12.19
N VAL A 179 -22.91 -2.27 -12.30
CA VAL A 179 -21.66 -1.97 -13.02
C VAL A 179 -21.92 -1.89 -14.53
N SER A 180 -21.34 -0.86 -15.15
CA SER A 180 -21.37 -0.61 -16.60
C SER A 180 -20.39 -1.50 -17.36
#